data_4a6322cf00a8a4d20fca100f93804f19
#
_entry.id   4a6322cf00a8a4d20fca100f93804f19
#
_cell.length_a   1.000
_cell.length_b   1.000
_cell.length_c   1.000
_cell.angle_alpha   90.00
_cell.angle_beta   90.00
_cell.angle_gamma   90.00
#
_symmetry.space_group_name_H-M   'P 1'
#
loop_
_entity.id
_entity.type
_entity.pdbx_description
1 polymer ?
#
loop_
_entity_poly.entity_id
_entity_poly.type
_entity_poly.pdbx_seq_one_letter_code
_entity_poly.pdbx_strand_id
1 'polypeptide(L)'
;MNAVWIVLPILKLLMFELGLTLEIKDFKLFRQRPYPVIAGLIGQIILLPVLAFTLGYLFHLEPLFFIGLVLIACSPGGSSSNIFSMIAKGDVALSVSLTALSSIITLFTIPVIMEFATQVAGDNSGMIIHLPVGSLIAQNLLLMLLPIATGILTKRFCPKAAERIHKVLSKVAFPALILLASVFFIQHHETIAAQIGRLGLCITMMILLAMGGGYIISWLMKLNRKEQRTLIIEIGMQNAAQSIAIASSPFIFNNDVIAIPAIIYALMMNIILLVYVGIVKRR
;
A
#
# COMPACT_ATOMS: atom_id res chain seq x y z
N MET A 1 -24.84 -5.76 -3.38
CA MET A 1 -24.04 -6.69 -2.53
C MET A 1 -22.93 -5.83 -1.95
N ASN A 2 -22.88 -5.67 -0.61
CA ASN A 2 -21.85 -4.79 -0.04
C ASN A 2 -20.48 -5.36 -0.35
N ALA A 3 -19.68 -4.63 -1.12
CA ALA A 3 -18.32 -5.01 -1.51
C ALA A 3 -17.44 -5.42 -0.32
N VAL A 4 -17.74 -4.90 0.86
CA VAL A 4 -17.06 -5.22 2.14
C VAL A 4 -16.97 -6.72 2.42
N TRP A 5 -18.04 -7.48 2.13
CA TRP A 5 -18.05 -8.93 2.34
C TRP A 5 -17.07 -9.70 1.44
N ILE A 6 -16.63 -9.07 0.34
CA ILE A 6 -15.62 -9.63 -0.56
C ILE A 6 -14.24 -9.11 -0.17
N VAL A 7 -14.13 -7.81 0.17
CA VAL A 7 -12.88 -7.13 0.49
C VAL A 7 -12.21 -7.71 1.73
N LEU A 8 -12.97 -7.83 2.83
CA LEU A 8 -12.38 -8.22 4.13
C LEU A 8 -11.78 -9.64 4.13
N PRO A 9 -12.45 -10.67 3.57
CA PRO A 9 -11.84 -12.00 3.43
C PRO A 9 -10.60 -12.00 2.55
N ILE A 10 -10.65 -11.30 1.41
CA ILE A 10 -9.50 -11.21 0.49
C ILE A 10 -8.32 -10.54 1.19
N LEU A 11 -8.54 -9.42 1.89
CA LEU A 11 -7.47 -8.74 2.63
C LEU A 11 -6.84 -9.66 3.69
N LYS A 12 -7.66 -10.33 4.51
CA LYS A 12 -7.14 -11.28 5.52
C LYS A 12 -6.30 -12.38 4.89
N LEU A 13 -6.74 -12.88 3.76
CA LEU A 13 -6.04 -13.96 3.03
C LEU A 13 -4.71 -13.47 2.47
N LEU A 14 -4.65 -12.25 1.93
CA LEU A 14 -3.42 -11.63 1.43
C LEU A 14 -2.45 -11.31 2.58
N MET A 15 -2.95 -10.86 3.72
CA MET A 15 -2.12 -10.59 4.91
C MET A 15 -1.59 -11.88 5.54
N PHE A 16 -2.38 -12.95 5.55
CA PHE A 16 -1.93 -14.26 5.97
C PHE A 16 -0.85 -14.82 5.03
N GLU A 17 -1.06 -14.69 3.72
CA GLU A 17 -0.07 -15.07 2.70
C GLU A 17 1.24 -14.31 2.89
N LEU A 18 1.18 -12.99 3.11
CA LEU A 18 2.35 -12.20 3.46
C LEU A 18 3.06 -12.77 4.71
N GLY A 19 2.29 -13.11 5.77
CA GLY A 19 2.85 -13.74 6.97
C GLY A 19 3.56 -15.07 6.71
N LEU A 20 3.08 -15.88 5.76
CA LEU A 20 3.75 -17.13 5.34
C LEU A 20 5.09 -16.87 4.63
N THR A 21 5.27 -15.73 3.97
CA THR A 21 6.54 -15.37 3.32
C THR A 21 7.57 -14.87 4.31
N LEU A 22 7.15 -14.18 5.37
CA LEU A 22 8.03 -13.52 6.33
C LEU A 22 8.84 -14.51 7.17
N GLU A 23 10.07 -14.09 7.49
CA GLU A 23 10.97 -14.77 8.40
C GLU A 23 11.53 -13.78 9.44
N ILE A 24 11.90 -14.29 10.62
CA ILE A 24 12.52 -13.45 11.66
C ILE A 24 13.81 -12.79 11.16
N LYS A 25 14.50 -13.44 10.21
CA LYS A 25 15.70 -12.86 9.59
C LYS A 25 15.41 -11.58 8.80
N ASP A 26 14.21 -11.41 8.26
CA ASP A 26 13.84 -10.22 7.48
C ASP A 26 13.81 -8.98 8.36
N PHE A 27 13.42 -9.14 9.63
CA PHE A 27 13.49 -8.06 10.62
C PHE A 27 14.93 -7.79 11.11
N LYS A 28 15.83 -8.79 11.01
CA LYS A 28 17.24 -8.59 11.36
C LYS A 28 17.97 -7.76 10.32
N LEU A 29 17.44 -7.64 9.09
CA LEU A 29 18.04 -6.82 8.04
C LEU A 29 18.15 -5.36 8.48
N PHE A 30 17.20 -4.85 9.25
CA PHE A 30 17.25 -3.50 9.85
C PHE A 30 18.54 -3.29 10.66
N ARG A 31 18.96 -4.31 11.45
CA ARG A 31 20.20 -4.21 12.24
C ARG A 31 21.47 -4.41 11.41
N GLN A 32 21.41 -5.24 10.37
CA GLN A 32 22.57 -5.59 9.54
C GLN A 32 22.84 -4.52 8.47
N ARG A 33 21.78 -3.94 7.90
CA ARG A 33 21.83 -2.96 6.80
C ARG A 33 20.82 -1.85 7.05
N PRO A 34 21.06 -0.96 8.05
CA PRO A 34 20.07 0.03 8.47
C PRO A 34 19.78 1.09 7.39
N TYR A 35 20.81 1.52 6.64
CA TYR A 35 20.67 2.61 5.68
C TYR A 35 19.59 2.37 4.59
N PRO A 36 19.59 1.24 3.84
CA PRO A 36 18.57 1.01 2.83
C PRO A 36 17.17 0.81 3.44
N VAL A 37 17.08 0.24 4.64
CA VAL A 37 15.79 0.07 5.32
C VAL A 37 15.24 1.43 5.78
N ILE A 38 16.06 2.26 6.41
CA ILE A 38 15.67 3.63 6.83
C ILE A 38 15.27 4.45 5.60
N ALA A 39 16.03 4.39 4.50
CA ALA A 39 15.71 5.05 3.24
C ALA A 39 14.32 4.69 2.72
N GLY A 40 14.00 3.40 2.69
CA GLY A 40 12.68 2.91 2.27
C GLY A 40 11.56 3.36 3.19
N LEU A 41 11.75 3.28 4.51
CA LEU A 41 10.76 3.73 5.50
C LEU A 41 10.52 5.23 5.44
N ILE A 42 11.56 6.06 5.25
CA ILE A 42 11.41 7.51 5.02
C ILE A 42 10.54 7.75 3.77
N GLY A 43 10.81 7.02 2.69
CA GLY A 43 10.01 7.14 1.46
C GLY A 43 8.55 6.76 1.65
N GLN A 44 8.27 5.66 2.33
CA GLN A 44 6.91 5.16 2.51
C GLN A 44 6.12 5.92 3.59
N ILE A 45 6.75 6.26 4.72
CA ILE A 45 6.03 6.78 5.89
C ILE A 45 6.02 8.31 5.95
N ILE A 46 7.00 8.97 5.31
CA ILE A 46 7.11 10.43 5.35
C ILE A 46 6.86 11.02 3.97
N LEU A 47 7.64 10.63 2.96
CA LEU A 47 7.56 11.25 1.63
C LEU A 47 6.18 11.06 0.98
N LEU A 48 5.63 9.85 1.01
CA LEU A 48 4.33 9.57 0.39
C LEU A 48 3.19 10.38 0.99
N PRO A 49 2.98 10.41 2.32
CA PRO A 49 1.97 11.27 2.92
C PRO A 49 2.17 12.75 2.57
N VAL A 50 3.39 13.25 2.64
CA VAL A 50 3.70 14.64 2.26
C VAL A 50 3.32 14.93 0.80
N LEU A 51 3.63 14.02 -0.12
CA LEU A 51 3.22 14.14 -1.52
C LEU A 51 1.69 14.12 -1.67
N ALA A 52 0.99 13.25 -0.93
CA ALA A 52 -0.46 13.16 -0.99
C ALA A 52 -1.13 14.44 -0.50
N PHE A 53 -0.69 15.01 0.62
CA PHE A 53 -1.20 16.29 1.11
C PHE A 53 -0.93 17.41 0.11
N THR A 54 0.31 17.51 -0.39
CA THR A 54 0.73 18.55 -1.34
C THR A 54 -0.07 18.47 -2.64
N LEU A 55 -0.14 17.28 -3.24
CA LEU A 55 -0.85 17.10 -4.50
C LEU A 55 -2.37 17.21 -4.33
N GLY A 56 -2.91 16.67 -3.25
CA GLY A 56 -4.33 16.81 -2.95
C GLY A 56 -4.77 18.26 -2.84
N TYR A 57 -3.96 19.11 -2.20
CA TYR A 57 -4.17 20.54 -2.13
C TYR A 57 -3.97 21.21 -3.50
N LEU A 58 -2.88 20.93 -4.19
CA LEU A 58 -2.55 21.53 -5.50
C LEU A 58 -3.59 21.22 -6.57
N PHE A 59 -4.12 20.00 -6.56
CA PHE A 59 -5.18 19.58 -7.49
C PHE A 59 -6.59 19.98 -7.00
N HIS A 60 -6.73 20.61 -5.86
CA HIS A 60 -8.01 21.00 -5.25
C HIS A 60 -8.99 19.82 -5.23
N LEU A 61 -8.52 18.66 -4.72
CA LEU A 61 -9.36 17.47 -4.66
C LEU A 61 -10.54 17.67 -3.72
N GLU A 62 -11.67 17.11 -4.08
CA GLU A 62 -12.82 17.05 -3.18
C GLU A 62 -12.46 16.29 -1.89
N PRO A 63 -13.06 16.63 -0.74
CA PRO A 63 -12.67 16.11 0.57
C PRO A 63 -12.56 14.59 0.65
N LEU A 64 -13.50 13.86 0.06
CA LEU A 64 -13.50 12.38 0.09
C LEU A 64 -12.37 11.79 -0.76
N PHE A 65 -12.07 12.37 -1.92
CA PHE A 65 -10.94 11.95 -2.76
C PHE A 65 -9.61 12.33 -2.13
N PHE A 66 -9.53 13.48 -1.46
CA PHE A 66 -8.35 13.88 -0.70
C PHE A 66 -8.04 12.88 0.41
N ILE A 67 -9.04 12.51 1.23
CA ILE A 67 -8.91 11.50 2.29
C ILE A 67 -8.46 10.15 1.69
N GLY A 68 -9.06 9.73 0.60
CA GLY A 68 -8.68 8.49 -0.08
C GLY A 68 -7.27 8.51 -0.64
N LEU A 69 -6.80 9.66 -1.16
CA LEU A 69 -5.43 9.84 -1.64
C LEU A 69 -4.42 9.76 -0.48
N VAL A 70 -4.71 10.40 0.65
CA VAL A 70 -3.86 10.30 1.85
C VAL A 70 -3.88 8.89 2.40
N LEU A 71 -5.04 8.22 2.42
CA LEU A 71 -5.17 6.85 2.91
C LEU A 71 -4.29 5.86 2.12
N ILE A 72 -4.29 5.93 0.78
CA ILE A 72 -3.43 5.08 -0.03
C ILE A 72 -1.95 5.42 0.17
N ALA A 73 -1.60 6.68 0.30
CA ALA A 73 -0.23 7.13 0.56
C ALA A 73 0.31 6.68 1.93
N CYS A 74 -0.56 6.54 2.94
CA CYS A 74 -0.20 6.07 4.28
C CYS A 74 -0.21 4.54 4.39
N SER A 75 -0.70 3.82 3.39
CA SER A 75 -0.72 2.36 3.42
C SER A 75 0.69 1.79 3.30
N PRO A 76 0.96 0.59 3.83
CA PRO A 76 2.27 -0.04 3.69
C PRO A 76 2.56 -0.43 2.24
N GLY A 77 3.80 -0.84 1.97
CA GLY A 77 4.16 -1.44 0.69
C GLY A 77 3.26 -2.63 0.32
N GLY A 78 2.92 -2.75 -0.95
CA GLY A 78 2.13 -3.87 -1.44
C GLY A 78 2.96 -5.15 -1.57
N SER A 79 2.45 -6.32 -1.17
CA SER A 79 3.17 -7.61 -1.28
C SER A 79 3.65 -7.94 -2.71
N SER A 80 2.98 -7.40 -3.72
CA SER A 80 3.39 -7.55 -5.11
C SER A 80 4.72 -6.86 -5.45
N SER A 81 5.17 -5.87 -4.65
CA SER A 81 6.45 -5.18 -4.84
C SER A 81 7.64 -6.14 -4.83
N ASN A 82 7.54 -7.23 -4.06
CA ASN A 82 8.56 -8.28 -4.00
C ASN A 82 8.78 -8.93 -5.37
N ILE A 83 7.69 -9.17 -6.12
CA ILE A 83 7.75 -9.75 -7.47
C ILE A 83 8.37 -8.73 -8.45
N PHE A 84 7.95 -7.47 -8.38
CA PHE A 84 8.52 -6.42 -9.22
C PHE A 84 10.01 -6.20 -8.92
N SER A 85 10.41 -6.21 -7.65
CA SER A 85 11.81 -6.12 -7.22
C SER A 85 12.63 -7.29 -7.75
N MET A 86 12.09 -8.51 -7.71
CA MET A 86 12.74 -9.69 -8.29
C MET A 86 12.94 -9.56 -9.81
N ILE A 87 11.89 -9.16 -10.54
CA ILE A 87 11.97 -9.02 -12.01
C ILE A 87 12.92 -7.88 -12.41
N ALA A 88 12.99 -6.81 -11.62
CA ALA A 88 13.91 -5.69 -11.81
C ALA A 88 15.36 -6.01 -11.42
N LYS A 89 15.65 -7.23 -10.96
CA LYS A 89 16.95 -7.61 -10.39
C LYS A 89 17.36 -6.73 -9.20
N GLY A 90 16.39 -6.31 -8.40
CA GLY A 90 16.57 -5.60 -7.14
C GLY A 90 16.97 -6.50 -5.99
N ASP A 91 16.96 -5.94 -4.79
CA ASP A 91 17.22 -6.66 -3.53
C ASP A 91 15.87 -7.12 -2.94
N VAL A 92 15.51 -8.39 -3.20
CA VAL A 92 14.25 -8.97 -2.75
C VAL A 92 14.19 -9.07 -1.21
N ALA A 93 15.31 -9.30 -0.54
CA ALA A 93 15.34 -9.37 0.92
C ALA A 93 15.01 -7.99 1.53
N LEU A 94 15.53 -6.92 0.93
CA LEU A 94 15.19 -5.55 1.31
C LEU A 94 13.70 -5.28 1.06
N SER A 95 13.16 -5.68 -0.08
CA SER A 95 11.74 -5.51 -0.44
C SER A 95 10.83 -6.16 0.61
N VAL A 96 11.04 -7.44 0.92
CA VAL A 96 10.28 -8.18 1.94
C VAL A 96 10.39 -7.51 3.30
N SER A 97 11.60 -7.09 3.71
CA SER A 97 11.82 -6.44 4.99
C SER A 97 11.11 -5.09 5.08
N LEU A 98 11.11 -4.29 4.02
CA LEU A 98 10.41 -3.00 3.96
C LEU A 98 8.89 -3.19 4.05
N THR A 99 8.33 -4.10 3.26
CA THR A 99 6.90 -4.41 3.32
C THR A 99 6.49 -4.87 4.72
N ALA A 100 7.28 -5.73 5.36
CA ALA A 100 7.00 -6.21 6.71
C ALA A 100 7.05 -5.10 7.76
N LEU A 101 8.13 -4.30 7.75
CA LEU A 101 8.33 -3.22 8.72
C LEU A 101 7.29 -2.11 8.52
N SER A 102 7.04 -1.70 7.27
CA SER A 102 6.02 -0.69 6.99
C SER A 102 4.63 -1.17 7.40
N SER A 103 4.29 -2.45 7.20
CA SER A 103 3.01 -3.01 7.64
C SER A 103 2.80 -2.90 9.16
N ILE A 104 3.86 -3.06 9.96
CA ILE A 104 3.79 -2.89 11.42
C ILE A 104 3.71 -1.41 11.80
N ILE A 105 4.54 -0.56 11.20
CA ILE A 105 4.60 0.86 11.55
C ILE A 105 3.30 1.57 11.16
N THR A 106 2.74 1.23 10.01
CA THR A 106 1.50 1.85 9.51
C THR A 106 0.27 1.52 10.36
N LEU A 107 0.31 0.47 11.20
CA LEU A 107 -0.75 0.24 12.20
C LEU A 107 -0.95 1.46 13.11
N PHE A 108 0.13 2.15 13.42
CA PHE A 108 0.13 3.29 14.33
C PHE A 108 0.12 4.64 13.57
N THR A 109 0.77 4.71 12.42
CA THR A 109 0.87 5.98 11.67
C THR A 109 -0.39 6.29 10.88
N ILE A 110 -1.10 5.31 10.32
CA ILE A 110 -2.35 5.54 9.60
C ILE A 110 -3.38 6.28 10.46
N PRO A 111 -3.71 5.85 11.70
CA PRO A 111 -4.69 6.56 12.52
C PRO A 111 -4.34 8.03 12.76
N VAL A 112 -3.07 8.31 13.06
CA VAL A 112 -2.58 9.67 13.35
C VAL A 112 -2.65 10.56 12.10
N ILE A 113 -2.15 10.06 10.97
CA ILE A 113 -2.13 10.84 9.72
C ILE A 113 -3.54 11.03 9.19
N MET A 114 -4.40 10.01 9.30
CA MET A 114 -5.79 10.10 8.83
C MET A 114 -6.64 11.02 9.69
N GLU A 115 -6.41 11.10 11.00
CA GLU A 115 -7.05 12.09 11.85
C GLU A 115 -6.73 13.51 11.39
N PHE A 116 -5.44 13.79 11.12
CA PHE A 116 -5.03 15.08 10.57
C PHE A 116 -5.62 15.33 9.17
N ALA A 117 -5.66 14.31 8.30
CA ALA A 117 -6.24 14.44 6.96
C ALA A 117 -7.74 14.75 7.00
N THR A 118 -8.50 14.15 7.91
CA THR A 118 -9.93 14.42 8.06
C THR A 118 -10.20 15.81 8.61
N GLN A 119 -9.37 16.33 9.51
CA GLN A 119 -9.44 17.71 10.00
C GLN A 119 -9.19 18.71 8.85
N VAL A 120 -8.09 18.54 8.10
CA VAL A 120 -7.76 19.40 6.95
C VAL A 120 -8.86 19.38 5.89
N ALA A 121 -9.44 18.20 5.60
CA ALA A 121 -10.55 18.07 4.66
C ALA A 121 -11.83 18.74 5.18
N GLY A 122 -12.09 18.63 6.48
CA GLY A 122 -13.23 19.25 7.15
C GLY A 122 -13.16 20.77 7.16
N ASP A 123 -12.01 21.32 7.56
CA ASP A 123 -11.79 22.78 7.62
C ASP A 123 -11.97 23.46 6.26
N ASN A 124 -11.53 22.78 5.19
CA ASN A 124 -11.65 23.28 3.82
C ASN A 124 -13.05 23.17 3.21
N SER A 125 -13.92 22.31 3.75
CA SER A 125 -15.22 22.01 3.14
C SER A 125 -16.43 22.30 4.03
N GLY A 126 -16.20 22.56 5.32
CA GLY A 126 -17.27 22.64 6.33
C GLY A 126 -17.93 21.28 6.64
N MET A 127 -17.40 20.18 6.13
CA MET A 127 -17.88 18.82 6.41
C MET A 127 -17.27 18.29 7.71
N ILE A 128 -18.10 17.80 8.61
CA ILE A 128 -17.62 17.09 9.81
C ILE A 128 -17.40 15.62 9.42
N ILE A 129 -16.12 15.23 9.25
CA ILE A 129 -15.75 13.86 8.94
C ILE A 129 -15.21 13.22 10.22
N HIS A 130 -16.03 12.39 10.84
CA HIS A 130 -15.67 11.71 12.08
C HIS A 130 -14.81 10.47 11.79
N LEU A 131 -13.57 10.43 12.29
CA LEU A 131 -12.71 9.28 12.23
C LEU A 131 -12.75 8.53 13.57
N PRO A 132 -13.30 7.31 13.64
CA PRO A 132 -13.26 6.52 14.86
C PRO A 132 -11.88 5.87 15.03
N VAL A 133 -10.90 6.62 15.54
CA VAL A 133 -9.48 6.20 15.65
C VAL A 133 -9.33 4.85 16.35
N GLY A 134 -10.08 4.62 17.43
CA GLY A 134 -10.06 3.34 18.14
C GLY A 134 -10.50 2.16 17.28
N SER A 135 -11.56 2.33 16.50
CA SER A 135 -12.04 1.31 15.54
C SER A 135 -11.03 1.08 14.42
N LEU A 136 -10.37 2.13 13.94
CA LEU A 136 -9.34 2.04 12.92
C LEU A 136 -8.13 1.23 13.40
N ILE A 137 -7.65 1.48 14.62
CA ILE A 137 -6.57 0.70 15.25
C ILE A 137 -7.00 -0.76 15.41
N ALA A 138 -8.18 -0.99 16.01
CA ALA A 138 -8.69 -2.35 16.22
C ALA A 138 -8.83 -3.11 14.91
N GLN A 139 -9.35 -2.47 13.87
CA GLN A 139 -9.49 -3.10 12.55
C GLN A 139 -8.14 -3.41 11.92
N ASN A 140 -7.16 -2.50 11.97
CA ASN A 140 -5.81 -2.77 11.48
C ASN A 140 -5.17 -3.96 12.23
N LEU A 141 -5.34 -4.05 13.54
CA LEU A 141 -4.87 -5.20 14.32
C LEU A 141 -5.53 -6.52 13.87
N LEU A 142 -6.85 -6.52 13.68
CA LEU A 142 -7.61 -7.72 13.34
C LEU A 142 -7.46 -8.15 11.87
N LEU A 143 -7.35 -7.19 10.96
CA LEU A 143 -7.33 -7.48 9.51
C LEU A 143 -5.91 -7.61 8.94
N MET A 144 -4.92 -7.06 9.63
CA MET A 144 -3.53 -7.09 9.17
C MET A 144 -2.62 -7.86 10.13
N LEU A 145 -2.46 -7.36 11.36
CA LEU A 145 -1.48 -7.94 12.28
C LEU A 145 -1.80 -9.38 12.64
N LEU A 146 -3.06 -9.69 12.95
CA LEU A 146 -3.49 -11.04 13.32
C LEU A 146 -3.27 -12.05 12.18
N PRO A 147 -3.69 -11.82 10.93
CA PRO A 147 -3.39 -12.73 9.82
C PRO A 147 -1.89 -12.86 9.55
N ILE A 148 -1.12 -11.76 9.59
CA ILE A 148 0.34 -11.83 9.43
C ILE A 148 0.96 -12.69 10.53
N ALA A 149 0.61 -12.44 11.79
CA ALA A 149 1.12 -13.22 12.92
C ALA A 149 0.78 -14.71 12.80
N THR A 150 -0.47 -15.04 12.43
CA THR A 150 -0.88 -16.44 12.21
C THR A 150 -0.13 -17.07 11.06
N GLY A 151 0.16 -16.34 9.98
CA GLY A 151 1.01 -16.81 8.88
C GLY A 151 2.43 -17.14 9.33
N ILE A 152 3.07 -16.23 10.07
CA ILE A 152 4.42 -16.45 10.65
C ILE A 152 4.43 -17.66 11.58
N LEU A 153 3.43 -17.79 12.46
CA LEU A 153 3.31 -18.92 13.37
C LEU A 153 3.11 -20.24 12.61
N THR A 154 2.25 -20.23 11.58
CA THR A 154 2.05 -21.41 10.72
C THR A 154 3.35 -21.83 10.06
N LYS A 155 4.14 -20.90 9.53
CA LYS A 155 5.46 -21.20 8.94
C LYS A 155 6.43 -21.75 9.97
N ARG A 156 6.42 -21.22 11.18
CA ARG A 156 7.31 -21.65 12.27
C ARG A 156 6.98 -23.05 12.78
N PHE A 157 5.72 -23.35 13.03
CA PHE A 157 5.30 -24.60 13.67
C PHE A 157 4.94 -25.70 12.67
N CYS A 158 4.47 -25.34 11.46
CA CYS A 158 4.03 -26.27 10.43
C CYS A 158 4.63 -25.90 9.05
N PRO A 159 5.96 -25.94 8.87
CA PRO A 159 6.62 -25.44 7.66
C PRO A 159 6.14 -26.12 6.35
N LYS A 160 5.88 -27.44 6.39
CA LYS A 160 5.37 -28.18 5.22
C LYS A 160 3.95 -27.75 4.82
N ALA A 161 3.09 -27.44 5.81
CA ALA A 161 1.76 -26.92 5.55
C ALA A 161 1.84 -25.49 5.01
N ALA A 162 2.67 -24.64 5.63
CA ALA A 162 2.91 -23.27 5.21
C ALA A 162 3.36 -23.18 3.74
N GLU A 163 4.29 -24.02 3.31
CA GLU A 163 4.77 -24.07 1.92
C GLU A 163 3.64 -24.46 0.94
N ARG A 164 2.84 -25.48 1.27
CA ARG A 164 1.71 -25.88 0.44
C ARG A 164 0.66 -24.77 0.32
N ILE A 165 0.30 -24.16 1.44
CA ILE A 165 -0.67 -23.06 1.49
C ILE A 165 -0.14 -21.87 0.71
N HIS A 166 1.11 -21.46 0.93
CA HIS A 166 1.73 -20.35 0.19
C HIS A 166 1.73 -20.61 -1.33
N LYS A 167 2.07 -21.84 -1.77
CA LYS A 167 2.04 -22.19 -3.20
C LYS A 167 0.67 -22.06 -3.85
N VAL A 168 -0.42 -22.26 -3.09
CA VAL A 168 -1.78 -22.04 -3.57
C VAL A 168 -2.15 -20.57 -3.51
N LEU A 169 -1.93 -19.93 -2.35
CA LEU A 169 -2.33 -18.53 -2.12
C LEU A 169 -1.60 -17.56 -3.05
N SER A 170 -0.31 -17.75 -3.30
CA SER A 170 0.47 -16.90 -4.23
C SER A 170 -0.08 -16.91 -5.66
N LYS A 171 -0.74 -18.01 -6.08
CA LYS A 171 -1.42 -18.07 -7.38
C LYS A 171 -2.77 -17.40 -7.38
N VAL A 172 -3.44 -17.34 -6.23
CA VAL A 172 -4.79 -16.77 -6.07
C VAL A 172 -4.71 -15.28 -5.70
N ALA A 173 -3.65 -14.83 -5.07
CA ALA A 173 -3.49 -13.46 -4.57
C ALA A 173 -3.68 -12.40 -5.69
N PHE A 174 -2.99 -12.57 -6.81
CA PHE A 174 -3.09 -11.62 -7.92
C PHE A 174 -4.47 -11.65 -8.61
N PRO A 175 -5.06 -12.80 -8.97
CA PRO A 175 -6.45 -12.86 -9.42
C PRO A 175 -7.46 -12.28 -8.44
N ALA A 176 -7.28 -12.49 -7.13
CA ALA A 176 -8.16 -11.94 -6.11
C ALA A 176 -8.09 -10.41 -6.06
N LEU A 177 -6.89 -9.82 -6.22
CA LEU A 177 -6.72 -8.36 -6.32
C LEU A 177 -7.38 -7.79 -7.58
N ILE A 178 -7.23 -8.47 -8.73
CA ILE A 178 -7.90 -8.07 -9.98
C ILE A 178 -9.42 -8.14 -9.81
N LEU A 179 -9.93 -9.23 -9.24
CA LEU A 179 -11.36 -9.39 -8.97
C LEU A 179 -11.86 -8.26 -8.08
N LEU A 180 -11.16 -7.97 -6.99
CA LEU A 180 -11.49 -6.88 -6.08
C LEU A 180 -11.56 -5.54 -6.81
N ALA A 181 -10.49 -5.19 -7.53
CA ALA A 181 -10.44 -3.95 -8.30
C ALA A 181 -11.54 -3.88 -9.37
N SER A 182 -11.85 -5.00 -10.03
CA SER A 182 -12.90 -5.07 -11.06
C SER A 182 -14.29 -4.87 -10.47
N VAL A 183 -14.60 -5.48 -9.32
CA VAL A 183 -15.90 -5.30 -8.63
C VAL A 183 -16.11 -3.83 -8.29
N PHE A 184 -15.12 -3.18 -7.68
CA PHE A 184 -15.21 -1.75 -7.36
C PHE A 184 -15.28 -0.87 -8.60
N PHE A 185 -14.51 -1.17 -9.64
CA PHE A 185 -14.54 -0.45 -10.90
C PHE A 185 -15.93 -0.50 -11.55
N ILE A 186 -16.55 -1.68 -11.60
CA ILE A 186 -17.89 -1.85 -12.17
C ILE A 186 -18.94 -1.10 -11.34
N GLN A 187 -18.84 -1.13 -10.00
CA GLN A 187 -19.79 -0.47 -9.11
C GLN A 187 -19.69 1.07 -9.17
N HIS A 188 -18.51 1.62 -9.43
CA HIS A 188 -18.24 3.05 -9.37
C HIS A 188 -17.77 3.63 -10.72
N HIS A 189 -18.03 2.94 -11.84
CA HIS A 189 -17.48 3.30 -13.16
C HIS A 189 -17.83 4.73 -13.59
N GLU A 190 -19.05 5.20 -13.31
CA GLU A 190 -19.47 6.57 -13.64
C GLU A 190 -18.63 7.61 -12.87
N THR A 191 -18.48 7.43 -11.56
CA THR A 191 -17.68 8.33 -10.72
C THR A 191 -16.21 8.28 -11.11
N ILE A 192 -15.68 7.09 -11.38
CA ILE A 192 -14.30 6.91 -11.84
C ILE A 192 -14.10 7.59 -13.20
N ALA A 193 -15.02 7.40 -14.15
CA ALA A 193 -14.94 8.02 -15.47
C ALA A 193 -14.99 9.56 -15.40
N ALA A 194 -15.84 10.12 -14.54
CA ALA A 194 -15.93 11.56 -14.32
C ALA A 194 -14.66 12.17 -13.71
N GLN A 195 -13.98 11.43 -12.83
CA GLN A 195 -12.84 11.92 -12.06
C GLN A 195 -11.48 11.47 -12.61
N ILE A 196 -11.43 10.52 -13.57
CA ILE A 196 -10.19 9.90 -14.02
C ILE A 196 -9.20 10.91 -14.59
N GLY A 197 -9.67 11.97 -15.22
CA GLY A 197 -8.81 13.02 -15.78
C GLY A 197 -8.01 13.72 -14.68
N ARG A 198 -8.68 14.28 -13.69
CA ARG A 198 -8.06 15.07 -12.61
C ARG A 198 -7.38 14.18 -11.56
N LEU A 199 -8.12 13.20 -11.05
CA LEU A 199 -7.65 12.30 -10.01
C LEU A 199 -6.60 11.33 -10.55
N GLY A 200 -6.78 10.81 -11.77
CA GLY A 200 -5.81 9.93 -12.43
C GLY A 200 -4.49 10.65 -12.72
N LEU A 201 -4.52 11.92 -13.13
CA LEU A 201 -3.31 12.73 -13.30
C LEU A 201 -2.61 12.96 -11.96
N CYS A 202 -3.36 13.34 -10.92
CA CYS A 202 -2.84 13.53 -9.57
C CYS A 202 -2.14 12.27 -9.04
N ILE A 203 -2.80 11.11 -9.16
CA ILE A 203 -2.26 9.82 -8.72
C ILE A 203 -1.03 9.42 -9.55
N THR A 204 -1.07 9.60 -10.86
CA THR A 204 0.07 9.33 -11.74
C THR A 204 1.27 10.17 -11.32
N MET A 205 1.07 11.47 -11.08
CA MET A 205 2.12 12.37 -10.58
C MET A 205 2.63 11.89 -9.21
N MET A 206 1.76 11.50 -8.31
CA MET A 206 2.16 11.00 -6.99
C MET A 206 3.05 9.75 -7.11
N ILE A 207 2.70 8.79 -7.95
CA ILE A 207 3.52 7.58 -8.17
C ILE A 207 4.88 7.94 -8.77
N LEU A 208 4.92 8.79 -9.80
CA LEU A 208 6.16 9.19 -10.44
C LEU A 208 7.07 9.98 -9.49
N LEU A 209 6.51 10.91 -8.71
CA LEU A 209 7.25 11.66 -7.70
C LEU A 209 7.72 10.76 -6.55
N ALA A 210 6.93 9.79 -6.13
CA ALA A 210 7.30 8.79 -5.14
C ALA A 210 8.49 7.94 -5.62
N MET A 211 8.42 7.44 -6.87
CA MET A 211 9.52 6.70 -7.50
C MET A 211 10.77 7.57 -7.67
N GLY A 212 10.60 8.82 -8.11
CA GLY A 212 11.68 9.81 -8.21
C GLY A 212 12.30 10.12 -6.85
N GLY A 213 11.49 10.30 -5.82
CA GLY A 213 11.94 10.47 -4.44
C GLY A 213 12.73 9.26 -3.94
N GLY A 214 12.26 8.05 -4.23
CA GLY A 214 12.98 6.81 -3.95
C GLY A 214 14.36 6.75 -4.62
N TYR A 215 14.44 7.22 -5.87
CA TYR A 215 15.72 7.37 -6.57
C TYR A 215 16.62 8.39 -5.87
N ILE A 216 16.10 9.57 -5.53
CA ILE A 216 16.87 10.65 -4.88
C ILE A 216 17.35 10.22 -3.50
N ILE A 217 16.48 9.65 -2.67
CA ILE A 217 16.85 9.15 -1.33
C ILE A 217 17.94 8.08 -1.43
N SER A 218 17.81 7.12 -2.34
CA SER A 218 18.81 6.07 -2.53
C SER A 218 20.14 6.63 -3.03
N TRP A 219 20.12 7.65 -3.88
CA TRP A 219 21.33 8.33 -4.36
C TRP A 219 22.02 9.12 -3.25
N LEU A 220 21.27 9.89 -2.47
CA LEU A 220 21.80 10.66 -1.32
C LEU A 220 22.44 9.74 -0.27
N MET A 221 21.82 8.57 -0.03
CA MET A 221 22.31 7.57 0.93
C MET A 221 23.36 6.61 0.32
N LYS A 222 23.80 6.87 -0.92
CA LYS A 222 24.83 6.10 -1.64
C LYS A 222 24.53 4.60 -1.70
N LEU A 223 23.27 4.24 -1.89
CA LEU A 223 22.84 2.84 -1.98
C LEU A 223 23.27 2.21 -3.31
N ASN A 224 23.49 0.90 -3.31
CA ASN A 224 23.85 0.19 -4.52
C ASN A 224 22.66 0.07 -5.49
N ARG A 225 22.94 -0.30 -6.74
CA ARG A 225 21.91 -0.37 -7.80
C ARG A 225 20.73 -1.32 -7.50
N LYS A 226 20.98 -2.42 -6.78
CA LYS A 226 19.91 -3.35 -6.43
C LYS A 226 18.98 -2.75 -5.38
N GLU A 227 19.55 -2.14 -4.35
CA GLU A 227 18.82 -1.41 -3.31
C GLU A 227 18.03 -0.24 -3.89
N GLN A 228 18.65 0.55 -4.77
CA GLN A 228 18.00 1.66 -5.44
C GLN A 228 16.77 1.22 -6.26
N ARG A 229 16.90 0.14 -7.05
CA ARG A 229 15.78 -0.43 -7.81
C ARG A 229 14.64 -0.85 -6.89
N THR A 230 14.98 -1.50 -5.78
CA THR A 230 14.01 -1.91 -4.78
C THR A 230 13.30 -0.72 -4.15
N LEU A 231 14.02 0.32 -3.73
CA LEU A 231 13.41 1.51 -3.14
C LEU A 231 12.44 2.22 -4.10
N ILE A 232 12.84 2.37 -5.37
CA ILE A 232 11.97 2.98 -6.39
C ILE A 232 10.65 2.20 -6.51
N ILE A 233 10.71 0.88 -6.49
CA ILE A 233 9.54 0.02 -6.60
C ILE A 233 8.71 0.08 -5.30
N GLU A 234 9.34 -0.10 -4.15
CA GLU A 234 8.68 -0.15 -2.85
C GLU A 234 7.93 1.15 -2.50
N ILE A 235 8.53 2.30 -2.81
CA ILE A 235 7.91 3.60 -2.54
C ILE A 235 6.81 3.90 -3.57
N GLY A 236 6.97 3.41 -4.82
CA GLY A 236 5.94 3.55 -5.86
C GLY A 236 4.76 2.58 -5.74
N MET A 237 4.85 1.55 -4.91
CA MET A 237 3.86 0.48 -4.85
C MET A 237 3.26 0.33 -3.45
N GLN A 238 2.00 0.71 -3.30
CA GLN A 238 1.30 0.70 -2.02
C GLN A 238 0.22 -0.38 -1.95
N ASN A 239 -0.21 -0.73 -0.74
CA ASN A 239 -1.25 -1.73 -0.50
C ASN A 239 -2.65 -1.17 -0.73
N ALA A 240 -3.08 -1.14 -1.99
CA ALA A 240 -4.40 -0.66 -2.36
C ALA A 240 -5.54 -1.49 -1.75
N ALA A 241 -5.36 -2.79 -1.56
CA ALA A 241 -6.38 -3.65 -0.96
C ALA A 241 -6.68 -3.23 0.49
N GLN A 242 -5.67 -2.84 1.25
CA GLN A 242 -5.85 -2.32 2.60
C GLN A 242 -6.60 -0.98 2.60
N SER A 243 -6.20 -0.05 1.74
CA SER A 243 -6.86 1.26 1.63
C SER A 243 -8.34 1.12 1.26
N ILE A 244 -8.66 0.25 0.29
CA ILE A 244 -10.03 -0.07 -0.08
C ILE A 244 -10.79 -0.67 1.11
N ALA A 245 -10.19 -1.60 1.84
CA ALA A 245 -10.83 -2.23 2.99
C ALA A 245 -11.12 -1.24 4.13
N ILE A 246 -10.22 -0.31 4.40
CA ILE A 246 -10.40 0.73 5.42
C ILE A 246 -11.49 1.71 4.98
N ALA A 247 -11.46 2.17 3.72
CA ALA A 247 -12.43 3.11 3.17
C ALA A 247 -13.86 2.57 3.19
N SER A 248 -14.04 1.32 2.73
CA SER A 248 -15.35 0.68 2.62
C SER A 248 -15.82 0.01 3.92
N SER A 249 -14.98 0.00 4.97
CA SER A 249 -15.34 -0.62 6.24
C SER A 249 -16.50 0.10 6.92
N PRO A 250 -17.59 -0.61 7.30
CA PRO A 250 -18.71 -0.03 8.05
C PRO A 250 -18.32 0.44 9.46
N PHE A 251 -17.16 0.02 9.95
CA PHE A 251 -16.64 0.41 11.28
C PHE A 251 -15.75 1.65 11.25
N ILE A 252 -15.36 2.15 10.04
CA ILE A 252 -14.45 3.29 9.89
C ILE A 252 -15.13 4.38 9.06
N PHE A 253 -14.94 4.37 7.74
CA PHE A 253 -15.49 5.41 6.89
C PHE A 253 -16.85 5.04 6.29
N ASN A 254 -17.10 3.76 6.06
CA ASN A 254 -18.30 3.25 5.39
C ASN A 254 -18.65 4.05 4.11
N ASN A 255 -17.61 4.40 3.35
CA ASN A 255 -17.74 5.28 2.19
C ASN A 255 -16.85 4.80 1.04
N ASP A 256 -17.49 4.23 0.03
CA ASP A 256 -16.80 3.67 -1.13
C ASP A 256 -16.15 4.75 -2.03
N VAL A 257 -16.57 6.01 -1.94
CA VAL A 257 -15.94 7.13 -2.68
C VAL A 257 -14.52 7.34 -2.20
N ILE A 258 -14.24 7.16 -0.90
CA ILE A 258 -12.89 7.20 -0.32
C ILE A 258 -11.99 6.08 -0.88
N ALA A 259 -12.57 4.97 -1.35
CA ALA A 259 -11.80 3.88 -1.96
C ALA A 259 -11.35 4.16 -3.40
N ILE A 260 -12.00 5.09 -4.12
CA ILE A 260 -11.73 5.38 -5.54
C ILE A 260 -10.27 5.75 -5.82
N PRO A 261 -9.59 6.62 -5.05
CA PRO A 261 -8.18 6.89 -5.25
C PRO A 261 -7.30 5.63 -5.17
N ALA A 262 -7.59 4.72 -4.23
CA ALA A 262 -6.84 3.47 -4.09
C ALA A 262 -7.05 2.53 -5.29
N ILE A 263 -8.25 2.51 -5.88
CA ILE A 263 -8.56 1.71 -7.08
C ILE A 263 -7.78 2.24 -8.28
N ILE A 264 -7.80 3.57 -8.50
CA ILE A 264 -7.06 4.21 -9.58
C ILE A 264 -5.55 4.03 -9.37
N TYR A 265 -5.08 4.16 -8.12
CA TYR A 265 -3.68 3.92 -7.78
C TYR A 265 -3.25 2.50 -8.12
N ALA A 266 -4.07 1.48 -7.78
CA ALA A 266 -3.80 0.09 -8.09
C ALA A 266 -3.60 -0.17 -9.58
N LEU A 267 -4.41 0.48 -10.42
CA LEU A 267 -4.29 0.37 -11.88
C LEU A 267 -3.02 1.07 -12.38
N MET A 268 -2.81 2.34 -11.98
CA MET A 268 -1.71 3.17 -12.47
C MET A 268 -0.34 2.65 -12.00
N MET A 269 -0.21 2.23 -10.72
CA MET A 269 1.06 1.72 -10.20
C MET A 269 1.54 0.49 -10.96
N ASN A 270 0.65 -0.44 -11.31
CA ASN A 270 1.02 -1.64 -12.05
C ASN A 270 1.52 -1.29 -13.46
N ILE A 271 0.82 -0.38 -14.17
CA ILE A 271 1.22 0.06 -15.51
C ILE A 271 2.60 0.74 -15.45
N ILE A 272 2.77 1.71 -14.55
CA ILE A 272 4.01 2.49 -14.43
C ILE A 272 5.18 1.60 -14.05
N LEU A 273 4.98 0.68 -13.08
CA LEU A 273 6.03 -0.22 -12.63
C LEU A 273 6.38 -1.28 -13.68
N LEU A 274 5.43 -1.77 -14.47
CA LEU A 274 5.73 -2.66 -15.60
C LEU A 274 6.60 -1.95 -16.64
N VAL A 275 6.31 -0.70 -16.97
CA VAL A 275 7.14 0.12 -17.86
C VAL A 275 8.54 0.31 -17.25
N TYR A 276 8.63 0.69 -15.97
CA TYR A 276 9.91 0.85 -15.29
C TYR A 276 10.75 -0.42 -15.33
N VAL A 277 10.16 -1.57 -14.95
CA VAL A 277 10.85 -2.87 -14.96
C VAL A 277 11.28 -3.26 -16.37
N GLY A 278 10.44 -2.99 -17.38
CA GLY A 278 10.78 -3.21 -18.80
C GLY A 278 12.03 -2.43 -19.24
N ILE A 279 12.16 -1.18 -18.78
CA ILE A 279 13.33 -0.34 -19.07
C ILE A 279 14.58 -0.85 -18.33
N VAL A 280 14.44 -1.16 -17.03
CA VAL A 280 15.57 -1.56 -16.18
C VAL A 280 16.10 -2.94 -16.51
N LYS A 281 15.24 -3.87 -16.98
CA LYS A 281 15.63 -5.22 -17.38
C LYS A 281 16.53 -5.24 -18.64
N ARG A 282 16.39 -4.22 -19.49
CA ARG A 282 17.18 -4.09 -20.74
C ARG A 282 18.59 -3.52 -20.49
N ARG A 283 18.81 -2.96 -19.30
CA ARG A 283 20.12 -2.45 -18.83
C ARG A 283 20.76 -3.40 -17.81
#